data_574a9027f3572e72160c05854a796e80
#
_entry.id   574a9027f3572e72160c05854a796e80
#
_cell.length_a   1.000
_cell.length_b   1.000
_cell.length_c   1.000
_cell.angle_alpha   90.00
_cell.angle_beta   90.00
_cell.angle_gamma   90.00
#
_symmetry.space_group_name_H-M   'P 1'
#
loop_
_entity.id
_entity.type
_entity.pdbx_description
1 polymer ?
#
loop_
_entity_poly.entity_id
_entity_poly.type
_entity_poly.pdbx_seq_one_letter_code
_entity_poly.pdbx_strand_id
1 'polypeptide(L)'
;MSKNLKKFCRILKELRIQKGLTLRKASRLADYDPSNWSKIERGEISPPADEKILRKWTNVLGISRDVKKNQEFIDKAKIARGIIPQDILSQKNAVEYLPAFFRTARNKKPTREEIDKLIELIRGS
;
A
#
# COMPACT_ATOMS: atom_id res chain seq x y z
N MET A 1 15.45 -2.23 -0.09
CA MET A 1 13.99 -2.22 -0.28
C MET A 1 13.31 -2.25 1.08
N SER A 2 12.28 -1.45 1.26
CA SER A 2 11.57 -1.41 2.54
C SER A 2 10.77 -2.69 2.77
N LYS A 3 10.57 -3.02 4.03
CA LYS A 3 9.78 -4.17 4.46
C LYS A 3 8.34 -4.11 3.92
N ASN A 4 7.76 -2.91 3.91
CA ASN A 4 6.38 -2.71 3.43
C ASN A 4 6.26 -2.91 1.93
N LEU A 5 7.25 -2.48 1.17
CA LEU A 5 7.26 -2.68 -0.27
C LEU A 5 7.34 -4.17 -0.59
N LYS A 6 8.19 -4.92 0.11
CA LYS A 6 8.29 -6.38 -0.05
C LYS A 6 6.97 -7.08 0.26
N LYS A 7 6.30 -6.68 1.35
CA LYS A 7 5.00 -7.24 1.72
C LYS A 7 3.96 -6.98 0.64
N PHE A 8 3.89 -5.75 0.16
CA PHE A 8 2.93 -5.38 -0.88
C PHE A 8 3.17 -6.15 -2.17
N CYS A 9 4.42 -6.26 -2.60
CA CYS A 9 4.78 -7.00 -3.81
C CYS A 9 4.31 -8.44 -3.75
N ARG A 10 4.52 -9.09 -2.60
CA ARG A 10 4.09 -10.47 -2.37
C ARG A 10 2.57 -10.60 -2.43
N ILE A 11 1.86 -9.71 -1.75
CA ILE A 11 0.40 -9.72 -1.71
C ILE A 11 -0.18 -9.52 -3.10
N LEU A 12 0.33 -8.57 -3.86
CA LEU A 12 -0.12 -8.29 -5.22
C LEU A 12 0.04 -9.52 -6.11
N LYS A 13 1.21 -10.13 -6.09
CA LYS A 13 1.49 -11.32 -6.88
C LYS A 13 0.61 -12.50 -6.49
N GLU A 14 0.45 -12.75 -5.18
CA GLU A 14 -0.37 -13.85 -4.67
C GLU A 14 -1.84 -13.69 -5.08
N LEU A 15 -2.39 -12.49 -4.93
CA LEU A 15 -3.77 -12.21 -5.33
C LEU A 15 -3.98 -12.43 -6.82
N ARG A 16 -3.02 -11.99 -7.64
CA ARG A 16 -3.07 -12.18 -9.09
C ARG A 16 -3.08 -13.67 -9.45
N ILE A 17 -2.19 -14.43 -8.84
CA ILE A 17 -2.07 -15.88 -9.10
C ILE A 17 -3.31 -16.61 -8.61
N GLN A 18 -3.84 -16.26 -7.44
CA GLN A 18 -5.07 -16.86 -6.91
C GLN A 18 -6.27 -16.64 -7.82
N LYS A 19 -6.30 -15.48 -8.49
CA LYS A 19 -7.35 -15.16 -9.45
C LYS A 19 -7.14 -15.84 -10.80
N GLY A 20 -6.00 -16.49 -11.00
CA GLY A 20 -5.69 -17.17 -12.25
C GLY A 20 -5.32 -16.23 -13.39
N LEU A 21 -4.81 -15.05 -13.07
CA LEU A 21 -4.46 -14.05 -14.07
C LEU A 21 -2.97 -14.03 -14.35
N THR A 22 -2.62 -13.96 -15.64
CA THR A 22 -1.27 -13.63 -16.04
C THR A 22 -1.02 -12.14 -15.73
N LEU A 23 0.25 -11.77 -15.60
CA LEU A 23 0.61 -10.38 -15.39
C LEU A 23 0.08 -9.48 -16.50
N ARG A 24 0.21 -9.92 -17.75
CA ARG A 24 -0.27 -9.17 -18.91
C ARG A 24 -1.78 -8.99 -18.89
N LYS A 25 -2.52 -10.04 -18.53
CA LYS A 25 -3.97 -9.97 -18.48
C LYS A 25 -4.46 -9.08 -17.34
N ALA A 26 -3.85 -9.21 -16.17
CA ALA A 26 -4.21 -8.38 -15.02
C ALA A 26 -3.98 -6.89 -15.30
N SER A 27 -2.83 -6.54 -15.86
CA SER A 27 -2.52 -5.14 -16.18
C SER A 27 -3.43 -4.58 -17.26
N ARG A 28 -3.79 -5.39 -18.24
CA ARG A 28 -4.75 -4.99 -19.29
C ARG A 28 -6.13 -4.72 -18.70
N LEU A 29 -6.63 -5.61 -17.86
CA LEU A 29 -7.95 -5.44 -17.21
C LEU A 29 -7.97 -4.23 -16.27
N ALA A 30 -6.86 -3.94 -15.63
CA ALA A 30 -6.73 -2.79 -14.74
C ALA A 30 -6.37 -1.49 -15.48
N ASP A 31 -6.23 -1.55 -16.80
CA ASP A 31 -5.81 -0.42 -17.62
C ASP A 31 -4.51 0.20 -17.11
N TYR A 32 -3.52 -0.65 -16.85
CA TYR A 32 -2.24 -0.26 -16.28
C TYR A 32 -1.10 -0.82 -17.13
N ASP A 33 0.02 -0.09 -17.19
CA ASP A 33 1.17 -0.52 -17.98
C ASP A 33 1.76 -1.83 -17.43
N PRO A 34 1.82 -2.90 -18.25
CA PRO A 34 2.34 -4.19 -17.80
C PRO A 34 3.80 -4.15 -17.36
N SER A 35 4.63 -3.32 -17.98
CA SER A 35 6.02 -3.15 -17.57
C SER A 35 6.10 -2.59 -16.15
N ASN A 36 5.31 -1.59 -15.85
CA ASN A 36 5.27 -0.99 -14.51
C ASN A 36 4.68 -1.96 -13.48
N TRP A 37 3.63 -2.69 -13.84
CA TRP A 37 3.08 -3.73 -12.96
C TRP A 37 4.15 -4.76 -12.60
N SER A 38 4.90 -5.23 -13.60
CA SER A 38 5.99 -6.19 -13.38
C SER A 38 7.04 -5.63 -12.43
N LYS A 39 7.43 -4.38 -12.61
CA LYS A 39 8.41 -3.72 -11.74
C LYS A 39 7.90 -3.60 -10.29
N ILE A 40 6.61 -3.34 -10.12
CA ILE A 40 5.99 -3.29 -8.80
C ILE A 40 6.04 -4.67 -8.14
N GLU A 41 5.66 -5.72 -8.85
CA GLU A 41 5.72 -7.09 -8.30
C GLU A 41 7.13 -7.53 -7.93
N ARG A 42 8.13 -7.04 -8.64
CA ARG A 42 9.54 -7.32 -8.33
C ARG A 42 10.13 -6.39 -7.27
N GLY A 43 9.34 -5.42 -6.81
CA GLY A 43 9.80 -4.48 -5.80
C GLY A 43 10.76 -3.42 -6.30
N GLU A 44 10.83 -3.20 -7.60
CA GLU A 44 11.72 -2.21 -8.20
C GLU A 44 11.17 -0.79 -8.10
N ILE A 45 9.83 -0.65 -8.14
CA ILE A 45 9.17 0.65 -7.98
C ILE A 45 8.02 0.53 -7.00
N SER A 46 7.63 1.64 -6.41
CA SER A 46 6.49 1.70 -5.49
C SER A 46 5.17 1.61 -6.25
N PRO A 47 4.11 1.04 -5.63
CA PRO A 47 2.80 1.03 -6.24
C PRO A 47 2.21 2.45 -6.33
N PRO A 48 1.17 2.65 -7.18
CA PRO A 48 0.45 3.92 -7.17
C PRO A 48 -0.27 4.13 -5.85
N ALA A 49 -0.54 5.38 -5.51
CA ALA A 49 -1.31 5.75 -4.31
C ALA A 49 -2.69 6.30 -4.66
N ASP A 50 -2.97 6.51 -5.94
CA ASP A 50 -4.26 7.01 -6.41
C ASP A 50 -5.34 5.96 -6.15
N GLU A 51 -6.37 6.32 -5.37
CA GLU A 51 -7.42 5.40 -5.01
C GLU A 51 -8.24 4.89 -6.20
N LYS A 52 -8.41 5.71 -7.22
CA LYS A 52 -9.13 5.27 -8.43
C LYS A 52 -8.40 4.15 -9.13
N ILE A 53 -7.08 4.27 -9.23
CA ILE A 53 -6.23 3.24 -9.81
C ILE A 53 -6.27 1.98 -8.94
N LEU A 54 -6.09 2.12 -7.64
CA LEU A 54 -6.07 0.98 -6.72
C LEU A 54 -7.42 0.26 -6.66
N ARG A 55 -8.53 0.97 -6.81
CA ARG A 55 -9.86 0.35 -6.87
C ARG A 55 -10.05 -0.48 -8.14
N LYS A 56 -9.49 -0.04 -9.26
CA LYS A 56 -9.46 -0.87 -10.46
C LYS A 56 -8.70 -2.17 -10.21
N TRP A 57 -7.58 -2.08 -9.49
CA TRP A 57 -6.79 -3.25 -9.15
C TRP A 57 -7.55 -4.22 -8.24
N THR A 58 -8.21 -3.73 -7.19
CA THR A 58 -8.99 -4.59 -6.30
C THR A 58 -10.15 -5.26 -7.02
N ASN A 59 -10.74 -4.56 -7.99
CA ASN A 59 -11.80 -5.12 -8.84
C ASN A 59 -11.27 -6.27 -9.68
N VAL A 60 -10.13 -6.08 -10.35
CA VAL A 60 -9.49 -7.09 -11.18
C VAL A 60 -9.06 -8.29 -10.34
N LEU A 61 -8.54 -8.05 -9.16
CA LEU A 61 -8.06 -9.08 -8.24
C LEU A 61 -9.18 -9.79 -7.48
N GLY A 62 -10.42 -9.33 -7.63
CA GLY A 62 -11.59 -9.99 -7.05
C GLY A 62 -11.80 -9.76 -5.57
N ILE A 63 -11.21 -8.72 -4.99
CA ILE A 63 -11.34 -8.41 -3.56
C ILE A 63 -12.14 -7.14 -3.28
N SER A 64 -12.71 -6.50 -4.31
CA SER A 64 -13.40 -5.22 -4.14
C SER A 64 -14.67 -5.32 -3.29
N ARG A 65 -15.32 -6.49 -3.25
CA ARG A 65 -16.55 -6.69 -2.47
C ARG A 65 -16.30 -6.98 -0.99
N ASP A 66 -15.08 -7.42 -0.65
CA ASP A 66 -14.69 -7.61 0.74
C ASP A 66 -14.14 -6.28 1.26
N VAL A 67 -14.97 -5.55 1.99
CA VAL A 67 -14.65 -4.19 2.46
C VAL A 67 -13.32 -4.16 3.21
N LYS A 68 -13.09 -5.14 4.07
CA LYS A 68 -11.86 -5.22 4.87
C LYS A 68 -10.65 -5.48 4.00
N LYS A 69 -10.70 -6.47 3.12
CA LYS A 69 -9.58 -6.80 2.23
C LYS A 69 -9.28 -5.68 1.25
N ASN A 70 -10.33 -5.07 0.71
CA ASN A 70 -10.19 -3.94 -0.21
C ASN A 70 -9.45 -2.77 0.46
N GLN A 71 -9.89 -2.40 1.66
CA GLN A 71 -9.28 -1.30 2.39
C GLN A 71 -7.85 -1.62 2.82
N GLU A 72 -7.60 -2.83 3.28
CA GLU A 72 -6.25 -3.27 3.65
C GLU A 72 -5.29 -3.22 2.47
N PHE A 73 -5.75 -3.64 1.29
CA PHE A 73 -4.94 -3.59 0.08
C PHE A 73 -4.56 -2.14 -0.27
N ILE A 74 -5.54 -1.24 -0.25
CA ILE A 74 -5.32 0.18 -0.55
C ILE A 74 -4.36 0.80 0.47
N ASP A 75 -4.56 0.51 1.75
CA ASP A 75 -3.70 1.02 2.83
C ASP A 75 -2.26 0.52 2.66
N LYS A 76 -2.09 -0.76 2.35
CA LYS A 76 -0.76 -1.34 2.17
C LYS A 76 -0.04 -0.74 0.96
N ALA A 77 -0.76 -0.42 -0.10
CA ALA A 77 -0.19 0.27 -1.26
C ALA A 77 0.29 1.67 -0.87
N LYS A 78 -0.50 2.42 -0.12
CA LYS A 78 -0.14 3.75 0.35
C LYS A 78 1.07 3.71 1.30
N ILE A 79 1.08 2.75 2.22
CA ILE A 79 2.19 2.55 3.15
C ILE A 79 3.47 2.19 2.38
N ALA A 80 3.37 1.32 1.39
CA ALA A 80 4.51 0.93 0.56
C ALA A 80 5.09 2.12 -0.21
N ARG A 81 4.24 3.08 -0.57
CA ARG A 81 4.68 4.31 -1.22
C ARG A 81 5.18 5.35 -0.23
N GLY A 82 4.93 5.17 1.06
CA GLY A 82 5.35 6.09 2.11
C GLY A 82 4.32 7.16 2.45
N ILE A 83 3.06 6.91 2.14
CA ILE A 83 1.95 7.82 2.44
C ILE A 83 1.18 7.29 3.64
N ILE A 84 0.89 8.16 4.61
CA ILE A 84 0.06 7.78 5.75
C ILE A 84 -1.41 7.86 5.31
N PRO A 85 -2.20 6.77 5.45
CA PRO A 85 -3.61 6.79 5.09
C PRO A 85 -4.39 7.87 5.84
N GLN A 86 -5.37 8.47 5.16
CA GLN A 86 -6.13 9.59 5.69
C GLN A 86 -6.93 9.22 6.95
N ASP A 87 -7.49 8.02 6.98
CA ASP A 87 -8.23 7.54 8.15
C ASP A 87 -7.35 7.39 9.39
N ILE A 88 -6.07 7.09 9.20
CA ILE A 88 -5.10 7.05 10.29
C ILE A 88 -4.86 8.46 10.85
N LEU A 89 -4.72 9.44 9.95
CA LEU A 89 -4.50 10.84 10.35
C LEU A 89 -5.68 11.40 11.13
N SER A 90 -6.89 10.89 10.91
CA SER A 90 -8.10 11.34 11.60
C SER A 90 -8.32 10.63 12.94
N GLN A 91 -7.56 9.59 13.27
CA GLN A 91 -7.70 8.89 14.54
C GLN A 91 -7.14 9.72 15.70
N LYS A 92 -7.78 9.60 16.86
CA LYS A 92 -7.35 10.29 18.07
C LYS A 92 -5.89 9.97 18.42
N ASN A 93 -5.49 8.71 18.27
CA ASN A 93 -4.14 8.28 18.58
C ASN A 93 -3.09 8.95 17.67
N ALA A 94 -3.44 9.26 16.44
CA ALA A 94 -2.53 9.95 15.52
C ALA A 94 -2.12 11.32 16.08
N VAL A 95 -3.04 12.04 16.71
CA VAL A 95 -2.78 13.35 17.31
C VAL A 95 -1.73 13.23 18.41
N GLU A 96 -1.70 12.10 19.13
CA GLU A 96 -0.75 11.86 20.21
C GLU A 96 0.64 11.47 19.70
N TYR A 97 0.71 10.61 18.69
CA TYR A 97 1.97 10.04 18.20
C TYR A 97 2.67 10.88 17.13
N LEU A 98 1.92 11.58 16.27
CA LEU A 98 2.49 12.33 15.17
C LEU A 98 3.48 13.43 15.60
N PRO A 99 3.20 14.24 16.62
CA PRO A 99 4.16 15.26 17.05
C PRO A 99 5.52 14.68 17.43
N ALA A 100 5.53 13.58 18.18
CA ALA A 100 6.76 12.91 18.58
C ALA A 100 7.50 12.34 17.37
N PHE A 101 6.77 11.74 16.44
CA PHE A 101 7.31 11.19 15.20
C PHE A 101 7.99 12.28 14.36
N PHE A 102 7.31 13.41 14.14
CA PHE A 102 7.87 14.51 13.35
C PHE A 102 9.06 15.18 14.03
N ARG A 103 9.06 15.23 15.35
CA ARG A 103 10.23 15.72 16.10
C ARG A 103 11.46 14.86 15.85
N THR A 104 11.28 13.55 15.90
CA THR A 104 12.36 12.59 15.65
C THR A 104 12.87 12.66 14.22
N ALA A 105 11.98 12.86 13.26
CA ALA A 105 12.29 12.88 11.82
C ALA A 105 12.62 14.28 11.29
N ARG A 106 12.78 15.28 12.16
CA ARG A 106 12.88 16.71 11.82
C ARG A 106 13.90 17.02 10.72
N ASN A 107 15.05 16.42 10.76
CA ASN A 107 16.17 16.76 9.87
C ASN A 107 16.34 15.79 8.70
N LYS A 108 15.44 14.83 8.53
CA LYS A 108 15.49 13.90 7.42
C LYS A 108 14.10 13.35 7.14
N LYS A 109 13.88 12.98 5.87
CA LYS A 109 12.62 12.40 5.44
C LYS A 109 12.40 11.05 6.14
N PRO A 110 11.21 10.77 6.72
CA PRO A 110 10.93 9.47 7.33
C PRO A 110 11.06 8.34 6.32
N THR A 111 11.62 7.22 6.75
CA THR A 111 11.65 6.01 5.95
C THR A 111 10.27 5.35 5.95
N ARG A 112 10.05 4.46 4.98
CA ARG A 112 8.81 3.67 4.94
C ARG A 112 8.67 2.79 6.17
N GLU A 113 9.77 2.27 6.69
CA GLU A 113 9.77 1.47 7.91
C GLU A 113 9.35 2.29 9.14
N GLU A 114 9.81 3.54 9.22
CA GLU A 114 9.42 4.45 10.29
C GLU A 114 7.93 4.77 10.23
N ILE A 115 7.41 5.02 9.02
CA ILE A 115 5.99 5.28 8.81
C ILE A 115 5.16 4.04 9.17
N ASP A 116 5.60 2.85 8.76
CA ASP A 116 4.93 1.60 9.07
C ASP A 116 4.85 1.38 10.59
N LYS A 117 5.96 1.60 11.27
CA LYS A 117 6.02 1.46 12.72
C LYS A 117 5.07 2.43 13.42
N LEU A 118 5.01 3.66 12.94
CA LEU A 118 4.07 4.66 13.45
C LEU A 118 2.63 4.19 13.29
N ILE A 119 2.28 3.71 12.11
CA ILE A 119 0.93 3.22 11.82
C ILE A 119 0.58 2.02 12.70
N GLU A 120 1.51 1.09 12.89
CA GLU A 120 1.32 -0.05 13.80
C GLU A 120 1.02 0.42 15.22
N LEU A 121 1.76 1.40 15.72
CA LEU A 121 1.53 1.96 17.05
C LEU A 121 0.16 2.60 17.18
N ILE A 122 -0.25 3.36 16.18
CA ILE A 122 -1.57 4.02 16.17
C ILE A 122 -2.69 2.99 16.10
N ARG A 123 -2.60 2.01 15.21
CA ARG A 123 -3.64 0.99 15.03
C ARG A 123 -3.69 -0.02 16.17
N GLY A 124 -2.57 -0.24 16.84
CA GLY A 124 -2.48 -1.17 17.97
C GLY A 124 -2.95 -0.60 19.30
N SER A 125 -3.27 0.68 19.33
CA SER A 125 -3.65 1.38 20.58
C SER A 125 -5.14 1.37 20.87
#